data_47cd221de3413fe77c6e9e53ab19c0f5
#
_entry.id   47cd221de3413fe77c6e9e53ab19c0f5
#
_cell.length_a   1.000
_cell.length_b   1.000
_cell.length_c   1.000
_cell.angle_alpha   90.00
_cell.angle_beta   90.00
_cell.angle_gamma   90.00
#
_symmetry.space_group_name_H-M   'P 1'
#
loop_
_entity.id
_entity.type
_entity.pdbx_description
1 polymer ?
#
loop_
_entity_poly.entity_id
_entity_poly.type
_entity_poly.pdbx_seq_one_letter_code
_entity_poly.pdbx_strand_id
1 'polypeptide(L)'
;MPNPTVKTITDVGIDLDGVMYPFVDAFREYCSIHMPDGKFPEPQQWNFYRDWGIEDDTFHRWLYEGAQSHNLFSTHYPMQGSYLAWELLRKLKVRIHVMTARPTTAWKQTADWLHHHYLVPDNLYFTSKKSMLAHVATGTAMAIEDHVDYYEDLKGAGVLTVLYNQPWNIAHPNSPRVSNLVEFAQLVEQINNREIPCLQTALVSSTQPQNL
;
A
#
# COMPACT_ATOMS: atom_id res chain seq x y z
N MET A 1 0.35 18.85 -32.26
CA MET A 1 0.36 17.48 -31.68
C MET A 1 -0.90 17.33 -30.87
N PRO A 2 -1.68 16.24 -31.00
CA PRO A 2 -2.85 16.06 -30.13
C PRO A 2 -2.37 15.99 -28.66
N ASN A 3 -3.00 16.76 -27.78
CA ASN A 3 -2.78 16.66 -26.34
C ASN A 3 -2.94 15.20 -25.92
N PRO A 4 -2.01 14.61 -25.15
CA PRO A 4 -2.18 13.28 -24.64
C PRO A 4 -3.49 13.27 -23.84
N THR A 5 -4.42 12.41 -24.26
CA THR A 5 -5.69 12.22 -23.53
C THR A 5 -5.36 11.68 -22.15
N VAL A 6 -5.53 12.51 -21.13
CA VAL A 6 -5.38 12.09 -19.74
C VAL A 6 -6.43 11.01 -19.49
N LYS A 7 -5.97 9.80 -19.21
CA LYS A 7 -6.84 8.67 -18.96
C LYS A 7 -7.48 8.85 -17.58
N THR A 8 -8.80 8.84 -17.54
CA THR A 8 -9.56 8.85 -16.27
C THR A 8 -9.22 7.63 -15.42
N ILE A 9 -8.97 7.84 -14.14
CA ILE A 9 -8.74 6.76 -13.17
C ILE A 9 -10.08 6.15 -12.79
N THR A 10 -10.32 4.93 -13.21
CA THR A 10 -11.53 4.15 -12.91
C THR A 10 -11.27 3.02 -11.94
N ASP A 11 -10.01 2.64 -11.78
CA ASP A 11 -9.56 1.52 -10.98
C ASP A 11 -8.29 1.89 -10.22
N VAL A 12 -8.30 1.64 -8.91
CA VAL A 12 -7.13 1.86 -8.05
C VAL A 12 -6.74 0.58 -7.34
N GLY A 13 -5.42 0.40 -7.18
CA GLY A 13 -4.83 -0.65 -6.35
C GLY A 13 -4.40 -0.06 -5.00
N ILE A 14 -4.79 -0.69 -3.91
CA ILE A 14 -4.41 -0.27 -2.55
C ILE A 14 -3.76 -1.45 -1.84
N ASP A 15 -2.53 -1.24 -1.34
CA ASP A 15 -1.92 -2.19 -0.42
C ASP A 15 -2.57 -2.12 0.96
N LEU A 16 -2.35 -3.15 1.78
CA LEU A 16 -2.89 -3.22 3.13
C LEU A 16 -1.86 -2.84 4.20
N ASP A 17 -0.80 -3.62 4.28
CA ASP A 17 0.15 -3.56 5.40
C ASP A 17 1.04 -2.33 5.28
N GLY A 18 1.00 -1.43 6.26
CA GLY A 18 1.69 -0.15 6.20
C GLY A 18 0.97 0.95 5.40
N VAL A 19 -0.19 0.66 4.79
CA VAL A 19 -1.03 1.62 4.04
C VAL A 19 -2.41 1.79 4.68
N MET A 20 -3.11 0.70 4.94
CA MET A 20 -4.42 0.69 5.59
C MET A 20 -4.37 0.03 6.97
N TYR A 21 -3.53 -0.99 7.13
CA TYR A 21 -3.39 -1.77 8.35
C TYR A 21 -2.02 -1.47 8.99
N PRO A 22 -1.96 -1.12 10.28
CA PRO A 22 -0.71 -0.83 10.98
C PRO A 22 0.02 -2.13 11.34
N PHE A 23 0.53 -2.82 10.31
CA PHE A 23 1.13 -4.14 10.46
C PHE A 23 2.29 -4.18 11.45
N VAL A 24 3.14 -3.15 11.46
CA VAL A 24 4.29 -3.07 12.38
C VAL A 24 3.82 -3.11 13.84
N ASP A 25 2.77 -2.38 14.17
CA ASP A 25 2.24 -2.34 15.53
C ASP A 25 1.61 -3.69 15.91
N ALA A 26 0.82 -4.26 15.02
CA ALA A 26 0.23 -5.58 15.21
C ALA A 26 1.30 -6.68 15.38
N PHE A 27 2.35 -6.62 14.56
CA PHE A 27 3.45 -7.58 14.64
C PHE A 27 4.32 -7.36 15.89
N ARG A 28 4.50 -6.11 16.31
CA ARG A 28 5.18 -5.76 17.59
C ARG A 28 4.45 -6.36 18.78
N GLU A 29 3.13 -6.24 18.84
CA GLU A 29 2.32 -6.87 19.89
C GLU A 29 2.43 -8.39 19.85
N TYR A 30 2.34 -8.99 18.67
CA TYR A 30 2.53 -10.43 18.50
C TYR A 30 3.91 -10.88 18.99
N CYS A 31 4.96 -10.17 18.62
CA CYS A 31 6.33 -10.47 19.06
C CYS A 31 6.49 -10.35 20.58
N SER A 32 5.83 -9.38 21.23
CA SER A 32 5.92 -9.20 22.68
C SER A 32 5.36 -10.38 23.48
N ILE A 33 4.45 -11.14 22.90
CA ILE A 33 3.93 -12.38 23.50
C ILE A 33 4.97 -13.51 23.43
N HIS A 34 5.73 -13.59 22.31
CA HIS A 34 6.69 -14.66 22.07
C HIS A 34 8.10 -14.33 22.60
N MET A 35 8.40 -13.05 22.77
CA MET A 35 9.66 -12.53 23.25
C MET A 35 9.41 -11.44 24.32
N PRO A 36 8.99 -11.81 25.55
CA PRO A 36 8.59 -10.81 26.59
C PRO A 36 9.69 -9.81 26.95
N ASP A 37 10.97 -10.23 26.85
CA ASP A 37 12.13 -9.37 27.11
C ASP A 37 12.69 -8.72 25.84
N GLY A 38 12.02 -8.89 24.69
CA GLY A 38 12.40 -8.35 23.39
C GLY A 38 12.35 -6.82 23.35
N LYS A 39 13.19 -6.24 22.51
CA LYS A 39 13.16 -4.81 22.20
C LYS A 39 12.73 -4.62 20.75
N PHE A 40 11.69 -3.82 20.56
CA PHE A 40 11.05 -3.62 19.28
C PHE A 40 11.08 -2.13 18.88
N PRO A 41 12.27 -1.57 18.53
CA PRO A 41 12.40 -0.17 18.15
C PRO A 41 11.58 0.15 16.90
N GLU A 42 11.37 1.45 16.65
CA GLU A 42 10.69 1.91 15.45
C GLU A 42 11.46 1.50 14.19
N PRO A 43 10.78 0.92 13.19
CA PRO A 43 11.40 0.51 11.93
C PRO A 43 12.10 1.66 11.21
N GLN A 44 13.31 1.40 10.72
CA GLN A 44 14.06 2.32 9.85
C GLN A 44 14.32 1.70 8.47
N GLN A 45 14.02 0.40 8.32
CA GLN A 45 14.19 -0.37 7.09
C GLN A 45 13.06 -1.39 6.94
N TRP A 46 12.86 -1.87 5.73
CA TRP A 46 11.80 -2.83 5.43
C TRP A 46 11.93 -4.13 6.24
N ASN A 47 13.12 -4.68 6.36
CA ASN A 47 13.38 -5.89 7.14
C ASN A 47 13.56 -5.59 8.64
N PHE A 48 12.72 -4.74 9.21
CA PHE A 48 12.77 -4.25 10.59
C PHE A 48 12.80 -5.38 11.63
N TYR A 49 12.20 -6.50 11.34
CA TYR A 49 12.18 -7.65 12.24
C TYR A 49 13.60 -8.18 12.55
N ARG A 50 14.58 -7.98 11.64
CA ARG A 50 15.99 -8.31 11.89
C ARG A 50 16.60 -7.40 12.95
N ASP A 51 16.21 -6.12 12.99
CA ASP A 51 16.62 -5.21 14.05
C ASP A 51 16.02 -5.60 15.41
N TRP A 52 14.93 -6.35 15.39
CA TRP A 52 14.31 -6.95 16.57
C TRP A 52 14.90 -8.30 16.97
N GLY A 53 15.94 -8.77 16.26
CA GLY A 53 16.61 -10.04 16.51
C GLY A 53 15.82 -11.26 16.01
N ILE A 54 14.93 -11.07 15.04
CA ILE A 54 14.09 -12.13 14.46
C ILE A 54 14.70 -12.55 13.12
N GLU A 55 15.01 -13.83 13.00
CA GLU A 55 15.51 -14.43 11.76
C GLU A 55 14.38 -14.59 10.72
N ASP A 56 14.74 -14.59 9.42
CA ASP A 56 13.80 -14.64 8.30
C ASP A 56 12.82 -15.82 8.40
N ASP A 57 13.32 -17.01 8.70
CA ASP A 57 12.49 -18.22 8.83
C ASP A 57 11.50 -18.10 10.00
N THR A 58 11.92 -17.46 11.09
CA THR A 58 11.05 -17.22 12.25
C THR A 58 10.00 -16.16 11.90
N PHE A 59 10.37 -15.09 11.20
CA PHE A 59 9.44 -14.07 10.73
C PHE A 59 8.35 -14.70 9.85
N HIS A 60 8.73 -15.46 8.83
CA HIS A 60 7.77 -16.12 7.94
C HIS A 60 6.88 -17.14 8.65
N ARG A 61 7.45 -17.91 9.55
CA ARG A 61 6.68 -18.84 10.39
C ARG A 61 5.66 -18.09 11.25
N TRP A 62 6.05 -16.98 11.89
CA TRP A 62 5.16 -16.19 12.74
C TRP A 62 4.06 -15.47 11.95
N LEU A 63 4.33 -15.05 10.72
CA LEU A 63 3.26 -14.56 9.84
C LEU A 63 2.22 -15.64 9.59
N TYR A 64 2.67 -16.88 9.35
CA TYR A 64 1.79 -18.01 9.10
C TYR A 64 0.99 -18.43 10.35
N GLU A 65 1.64 -18.56 11.49
CA GLU A 65 1.01 -18.87 12.77
C GLU A 65 0.04 -17.78 13.21
N GLY A 66 0.43 -16.52 13.08
CA GLY A 66 -0.40 -15.35 13.37
C GLY A 66 -1.65 -15.27 12.51
N ALA A 67 -1.54 -15.70 11.25
CA ALA A 67 -2.67 -15.82 10.34
C ALA A 67 -3.66 -16.93 10.75
N GLN A 68 -3.20 -17.98 11.42
CA GLN A 68 -4.05 -19.12 11.78
C GLN A 68 -4.68 -18.99 13.19
N SER A 69 -3.91 -18.53 14.16
CA SER A 69 -4.27 -18.71 15.57
C SER A 69 -4.36 -17.44 16.39
N HIS A 70 -3.79 -16.31 15.94
CA HIS A 70 -3.57 -15.14 16.77
C HIS A 70 -4.19 -13.84 16.22
N ASN A 71 -4.97 -13.92 15.16
CA ASN A 71 -5.63 -12.76 14.54
C ASN A 71 -4.67 -11.62 14.16
N LEU A 72 -3.38 -11.90 13.89
CA LEU A 72 -2.35 -10.92 13.58
C LEU A 72 -2.79 -9.87 12.56
N PHE A 73 -3.60 -10.27 11.59
CA PHE A 73 -4.04 -9.42 10.49
C PHE A 73 -5.40 -8.75 10.69
N SER A 74 -5.92 -8.75 11.94
CA SER A 74 -7.24 -8.20 12.24
C SER A 74 -7.38 -7.56 13.63
N THR A 75 -6.28 -7.43 14.39
CA THR A 75 -6.29 -6.92 15.77
C THR A 75 -6.41 -5.40 15.86
N HIS A 76 -5.94 -4.67 14.87
CA HIS A 76 -5.82 -3.22 14.90
C HIS A 76 -6.90 -2.51 14.06
N TYR A 77 -7.21 -1.28 14.43
CA TYR A 77 -8.05 -0.39 13.63
C TYR A 77 -7.32 0.05 12.36
N PRO A 78 -8.08 0.43 11.31
CA PRO A 78 -7.49 1.01 10.11
C PRO A 78 -6.68 2.27 10.41
N MET A 79 -5.61 2.47 9.66
CA MET A 79 -4.79 3.68 9.74
C MET A 79 -5.63 4.92 9.50
N GLN A 80 -5.22 6.03 10.12
CA GLN A 80 -5.94 7.30 10.07
C GLN A 80 -6.21 7.74 8.62
N GLY A 81 -7.45 8.15 8.37
CA GLY A 81 -7.87 8.62 7.05
C GLY A 81 -8.43 7.53 6.13
N SER A 82 -8.31 6.23 6.47
CA SER A 82 -8.78 5.13 5.62
C SER A 82 -10.28 5.23 5.31
N TYR A 83 -11.12 5.53 6.29
CA TYR A 83 -12.57 5.66 6.10
C TYR A 83 -12.92 6.80 5.15
N LEU A 84 -12.34 7.98 5.38
CA LEU A 84 -12.62 9.15 4.53
C LEU A 84 -12.12 8.94 3.09
N ALA A 85 -10.93 8.36 2.94
CA ALA A 85 -10.39 8.04 1.63
C ALA A 85 -11.29 7.06 0.87
N TRP A 86 -11.80 6.05 1.57
CA TRP A 86 -12.72 5.06 0.99
C TRP A 86 -14.00 5.71 0.49
N GLU A 87 -14.61 6.59 1.31
CA GLU A 87 -15.80 7.36 0.91
C GLU A 87 -15.54 8.24 -0.32
N LEU A 88 -14.40 8.94 -0.35
CA LEU A 88 -14.03 9.80 -1.48
C LEU A 88 -13.89 8.98 -2.77
N LEU A 89 -13.16 7.86 -2.73
CA LEU A 89 -13.01 6.97 -3.89
C LEU A 89 -14.36 6.41 -4.36
N ARG A 90 -15.25 6.03 -3.42
CA ARG A 90 -16.61 5.55 -3.77
C ARG A 90 -17.47 6.66 -4.40
N LYS A 91 -17.39 7.89 -3.92
CA LYS A 91 -18.06 9.06 -4.52
C LYS A 91 -17.58 9.33 -5.95
N LEU A 92 -16.29 9.11 -6.21
CA LEU A 92 -15.70 9.20 -7.55
C LEU A 92 -16.07 8.01 -8.46
N LYS A 93 -16.80 7.02 -7.95
CA LYS A 93 -17.15 5.77 -8.66
C LYS A 93 -15.95 4.98 -9.15
N VAL A 94 -14.86 5.06 -8.41
CA VAL A 94 -13.63 4.32 -8.67
C VAL A 94 -13.77 2.92 -8.07
N ARG A 95 -13.38 1.90 -8.84
CA ARG A 95 -13.28 0.52 -8.32
C ARG A 95 -12.01 0.39 -7.50
N ILE A 96 -12.15 -0.21 -6.32
CA ILE A 96 -11.06 -0.37 -5.36
C ILE A 96 -10.63 -1.83 -5.33
N HIS A 97 -9.39 -2.07 -5.69
CA HIS A 97 -8.73 -3.37 -5.64
C HIS A 97 -7.73 -3.38 -4.49
N VAL A 98 -7.96 -4.21 -3.48
CA VAL A 98 -6.97 -4.45 -2.44
C VAL A 98 -6.03 -5.56 -2.91
N MET A 99 -4.73 -5.26 -2.93
CA MET A 99 -3.67 -6.16 -3.40
C MET A 99 -2.62 -6.30 -2.28
N THR A 100 -2.62 -7.42 -1.59
CA THR A 100 -1.74 -7.66 -0.44
C THR A 100 -0.79 -8.83 -0.66
N ALA A 101 0.43 -8.71 -0.11
CA ALA A 101 1.41 -9.81 -0.06
C ALA A 101 1.26 -10.72 1.16
N ARG A 102 0.21 -10.53 1.97
CA ARG A 102 -0.10 -11.43 3.10
C ARG A 102 -0.16 -12.89 2.66
N PRO A 103 0.17 -13.84 3.54
CA PRO A 103 -0.05 -15.24 3.25
C PRO A 103 -1.53 -15.54 3.00
N THR A 104 -1.84 -16.44 2.07
CA THR A 104 -3.23 -16.78 1.72
C THR A 104 -4.02 -17.36 2.90
N THR A 105 -3.34 -17.91 3.91
CA THR A 105 -3.94 -18.34 5.18
C THR A 105 -4.56 -17.18 5.98
N ALA A 106 -4.12 -15.94 5.73
CA ALA A 106 -4.71 -14.74 6.34
C ALA A 106 -5.99 -14.27 5.67
N TRP A 107 -6.49 -14.98 4.64
CA TRP A 107 -7.63 -14.54 3.84
C TRP A 107 -8.85 -14.23 4.70
N LYS A 108 -9.21 -15.15 5.59
CA LYS A 108 -10.41 -14.98 6.43
C LYS A 108 -10.27 -13.78 7.36
N GLN A 109 -9.15 -13.65 8.07
CA GLN A 109 -8.89 -12.52 8.96
C GLN A 109 -8.96 -11.19 8.20
N THR A 110 -8.33 -11.13 7.04
CA THR A 110 -8.30 -9.93 6.19
C THR A 110 -9.68 -9.54 5.69
N ALA A 111 -10.45 -10.51 5.18
CA ALA A 111 -11.80 -10.27 4.66
C ALA A 111 -12.76 -9.84 5.79
N ASP A 112 -12.71 -10.52 6.93
CA ASP A 112 -13.52 -10.19 8.11
C ASP A 112 -13.17 -8.79 8.65
N TRP A 113 -11.88 -8.43 8.69
CA TRP A 113 -11.42 -7.13 9.11
C TRP A 113 -11.92 -6.01 8.18
N LEU A 114 -11.74 -6.18 6.87
CA LEU A 114 -12.25 -5.23 5.87
C LEU A 114 -13.76 -5.05 5.98
N HIS A 115 -14.50 -6.15 6.16
CA HIS A 115 -15.94 -6.11 6.34
C HIS A 115 -16.36 -5.42 7.64
N HIS A 116 -15.70 -5.76 8.77
CA HIS A 116 -15.97 -5.18 10.08
C HIS A 116 -15.78 -3.65 10.07
N HIS A 117 -14.80 -3.18 9.33
CA HIS A 117 -14.49 -1.76 9.22
C HIS A 117 -15.19 -1.07 8.05
N TYR A 118 -16.13 -1.72 7.36
CA TYR A 118 -16.86 -1.16 6.20
C TYR A 118 -15.94 -0.70 5.06
N LEU A 119 -14.75 -1.29 4.94
CA LEU A 119 -13.75 -1.01 3.91
C LEU A 119 -13.75 -2.10 2.83
N VAL A 120 -14.96 -2.57 2.45
CA VAL A 120 -15.12 -3.69 1.50
C VAL A 120 -14.68 -3.27 0.10
N PRO A 121 -13.63 -3.89 -0.48
CA PRO A 121 -13.16 -3.58 -1.82
C PRO A 121 -14.05 -4.24 -2.90
N ASP A 122 -13.91 -3.80 -4.15
CA ASP A 122 -14.50 -4.50 -5.28
C ASP A 122 -13.83 -5.85 -5.50
N ASN A 123 -12.53 -5.93 -5.25
CA ASN A 123 -11.77 -7.18 -5.28
C ASN A 123 -10.66 -7.18 -4.22
N LEU A 124 -10.40 -8.36 -3.66
CA LEU A 124 -9.32 -8.62 -2.71
C LEU A 124 -8.40 -9.71 -3.27
N TYR A 125 -7.13 -9.37 -3.42
CA TYR A 125 -6.11 -10.26 -4.00
C TYR A 125 -4.94 -10.47 -3.06
N PHE A 126 -4.55 -11.73 -2.91
CA PHE A 126 -3.35 -12.15 -2.17
C PHE A 126 -2.25 -12.49 -3.17
N THR A 127 -1.33 -11.57 -3.36
CA THR A 127 -0.24 -11.71 -4.34
C THR A 127 0.94 -10.80 -4.05
N SER A 128 2.15 -11.32 -4.26
CA SER A 128 3.37 -10.52 -4.36
C SER A 128 3.67 -10.05 -5.79
N LYS A 129 2.88 -10.51 -6.79
CA LYS A 129 3.02 -10.12 -8.20
C LYS A 129 1.99 -9.07 -8.58
N LYS A 130 2.03 -7.93 -7.88
CA LYS A 130 1.01 -6.87 -7.98
C LYS A 130 0.97 -6.22 -9.37
N SER A 131 2.11 -6.02 -10.01
CA SER A 131 2.21 -5.45 -11.35
C SER A 131 1.51 -6.31 -12.40
N MET A 132 1.73 -7.62 -12.35
CA MET A 132 1.09 -8.56 -13.27
C MET A 132 -0.43 -8.56 -13.09
N LEU A 133 -0.90 -8.55 -11.83
CA LEU A 133 -2.33 -8.48 -11.52
C LEU A 133 -2.95 -7.16 -11.98
N ALA A 134 -2.30 -6.04 -11.70
CA ALA A 134 -2.77 -4.72 -12.06
C ALA A 134 -2.98 -4.59 -13.59
N HIS A 135 -2.05 -5.14 -14.37
CA HIS A 135 -2.07 -5.03 -15.83
C HIS A 135 -3.08 -5.98 -16.48
N VAL A 136 -3.14 -7.23 -16.02
CA VAL A 136 -3.89 -8.32 -16.71
C VAL A 136 -5.32 -8.47 -16.18
N ALA A 137 -5.51 -8.37 -14.86
CA ALA A 137 -6.76 -8.77 -14.24
C ALA A 137 -7.67 -7.61 -13.83
N THR A 138 -7.10 -6.45 -13.42
CA THR A 138 -7.88 -5.38 -12.81
C THR A 138 -7.98 -4.12 -13.65
N GLY A 139 -7.06 -3.89 -14.60
CA GLY A 139 -6.99 -2.62 -15.31
C GLY A 139 -6.62 -1.43 -14.42
N THR A 140 -5.98 -1.71 -13.27
CA THR A 140 -5.57 -0.69 -12.30
C THR A 140 -4.77 0.40 -12.99
N ALA A 141 -5.25 1.63 -12.89
CA ALA A 141 -4.60 2.78 -13.51
C ALA A 141 -3.70 3.53 -12.51
N MET A 142 -4.03 3.48 -11.22
CA MET A 142 -3.25 4.11 -10.15
C MET A 142 -3.17 3.20 -8.93
N ALA A 143 -2.02 3.19 -8.24
CA ALA A 143 -1.82 2.36 -7.05
C ALA A 143 -1.08 3.12 -5.94
N ILE A 144 -1.25 2.63 -4.71
CA ILE A 144 -0.53 3.11 -3.53
C ILE A 144 0.14 1.92 -2.84
N GLU A 145 1.40 2.11 -2.48
CA GLU A 145 2.31 1.14 -1.89
C GLU A 145 3.19 1.77 -0.81
N ASP A 146 3.64 0.99 0.14
CA ASP A 146 4.68 1.39 1.09
C ASP A 146 6.03 0.71 0.84
N HIS A 147 6.02 -0.41 0.10
CA HIS A 147 7.21 -1.17 -0.25
C HIS A 147 7.82 -0.69 -1.57
N VAL A 148 9.10 -0.32 -1.54
CA VAL A 148 9.81 0.27 -2.69
C VAL A 148 9.85 -0.69 -3.89
N ASP A 149 10.10 -1.99 -3.67
CA ASP A 149 10.21 -2.94 -4.79
C ASP A 149 8.86 -3.13 -5.49
N TYR A 150 7.75 -3.18 -4.74
CA TYR A 150 6.41 -3.24 -5.35
C TYR A 150 6.03 -1.93 -6.04
N TYR A 151 6.44 -0.80 -5.47
CA TYR A 151 6.28 0.50 -6.12
C TYR A 151 6.99 0.54 -7.49
N GLU A 152 8.27 0.16 -7.54
CA GLU A 152 9.03 0.15 -8.80
C GLU A 152 8.51 -0.89 -9.80
N ASP A 153 8.06 -2.05 -9.33
CA ASP A 153 7.45 -3.10 -10.17
C ASP A 153 6.13 -2.60 -10.82
N LEU A 154 5.24 -2.00 -10.05
CA LEU A 154 3.99 -1.41 -10.54
C LEU A 154 4.24 -0.25 -11.51
N LYS A 155 5.16 0.65 -11.17
CA LYS A 155 5.57 1.75 -12.03
C LYS A 155 6.18 1.27 -13.34
N GLY A 156 7.04 0.24 -13.29
CA GLY A 156 7.62 -0.43 -14.46
C GLY A 156 6.56 -1.04 -15.39
N ALA A 157 5.44 -1.47 -14.84
CA ALA A 157 4.28 -1.96 -15.58
C ALA A 157 3.36 -0.84 -16.11
N GLY A 158 3.71 0.44 -15.89
CA GLY A 158 2.94 1.58 -16.38
C GLY A 158 1.76 1.99 -15.50
N VAL A 159 1.69 1.50 -14.27
CA VAL A 159 0.72 1.93 -13.27
C VAL A 159 1.20 3.23 -12.62
N LEU A 160 0.34 4.24 -12.51
CA LEU A 160 0.63 5.45 -11.73
C LEU A 160 0.75 5.07 -10.26
N THR A 161 1.96 4.92 -9.76
CA THR A 161 2.18 4.44 -8.40
C THR A 161 2.67 5.55 -7.49
N VAL A 162 2.11 5.59 -6.29
CA VAL A 162 2.43 6.56 -5.23
C VAL A 162 2.94 5.81 -4.01
N LEU A 163 4.01 6.29 -3.39
CA LEU A 163 4.50 5.76 -2.12
C LEU A 163 3.71 6.37 -0.95
N TYR A 164 3.23 5.52 -0.06
CA TYR A 164 2.79 5.93 1.27
C TYR A 164 4.03 6.17 2.13
N ASN A 165 4.14 7.35 2.76
CA ASN A 165 5.29 7.70 3.57
C ASN A 165 5.43 6.78 4.79
N GLN A 166 6.53 6.02 4.81
CA GLN A 166 6.93 5.17 5.91
C GLN A 166 8.42 5.35 6.19
N PRO A 167 8.89 5.16 7.43
CA PRO A 167 10.32 5.33 7.75
C PRO A 167 11.24 4.51 6.86
N TRP A 168 10.85 3.30 6.46
CA TRP A 168 11.66 2.39 5.65
C TRP A 168 11.75 2.76 4.17
N ASN A 169 10.93 3.71 3.68
CA ASN A 169 10.96 4.10 2.28
C ASN A 169 11.35 5.57 2.04
N ILE A 170 11.61 6.34 3.12
CA ILE A 170 11.87 7.78 3.03
C ILE A 170 13.12 8.11 2.21
N ALA A 171 14.10 7.21 2.18
CA ALA A 171 15.34 7.37 1.43
C ALA A 171 15.17 7.17 -0.09
N HIS A 172 14.03 6.64 -0.55
CA HIS A 172 13.78 6.42 -1.97
C HIS A 172 13.50 7.76 -2.68
N PRO A 173 14.39 8.23 -3.57
CA PRO A 173 14.30 9.58 -4.11
C PRO A 173 13.25 9.71 -5.21
N ASN A 174 12.76 10.94 -5.41
CA ASN A 174 11.97 11.34 -6.59
C ASN A 174 10.70 10.52 -6.86
N SER A 175 10.11 9.92 -5.82
CA SER A 175 8.85 9.21 -5.92
C SER A 175 7.68 10.13 -5.55
N PRO A 176 6.56 10.11 -6.27
CA PRO A 176 5.33 10.73 -5.80
C PRO A 176 4.93 10.07 -4.49
N ARG A 177 4.55 10.88 -3.50
CA ARG A 177 4.33 10.44 -2.13
C ARG A 177 3.08 11.04 -1.54
N VAL A 178 2.49 10.31 -0.61
CA VAL A 178 1.42 10.78 0.24
C VAL A 178 1.69 10.38 1.69
N SER A 179 1.14 11.15 2.63
CA SER A 179 1.27 10.89 4.06
C SER A 179 0.06 10.15 4.65
N ASN A 180 -1.02 10.04 3.90
CA ASN A 180 -2.23 9.33 4.28
C ASN A 180 -3.07 8.99 3.05
N LEU A 181 -4.03 8.08 3.22
CA LEU A 181 -4.91 7.64 2.12
C LEU A 181 -5.84 8.74 1.60
N VAL A 182 -6.15 9.77 2.41
CA VAL A 182 -6.99 10.89 1.95
C VAL A 182 -6.28 11.67 0.85
N GLU A 183 -4.97 11.92 1.00
CA GLU A 183 -4.17 12.57 -0.03
C GLU A 183 -4.14 11.75 -1.32
N PHE A 184 -4.06 10.42 -1.22
CA PHE A 184 -4.17 9.53 -2.39
C PHE A 184 -5.52 9.67 -3.10
N ALA A 185 -6.63 9.64 -2.36
CA ALA A 185 -7.96 9.81 -2.93
C ALA A 185 -8.15 11.20 -3.58
N GLN A 186 -7.58 12.24 -2.99
CA GLN A 186 -7.56 13.59 -3.56
C GLN A 186 -6.74 13.67 -4.85
N LEU A 187 -5.60 12.97 -4.93
CA LEU A 187 -4.83 12.88 -6.18
C LEU A 187 -5.64 12.20 -7.30
N VAL A 188 -6.39 11.14 -6.99
CA VAL A 188 -7.31 10.50 -7.95
C VAL A 188 -8.36 11.49 -8.43
N GLU A 189 -8.97 12.25 -7.52
CA GLU A 189 -9.96 13.29 -7.84
C GLU A 189 -9.36 14.37 -8.76
N GLN A 190 -8.20 14.93 -8.39
CA GLN A 190 -7.52 15.97 -9.17
C GLN A 190 -7.17 15.50 -10.59
N ILE A 191 -6.69 14.24 -10.74
CA ILE A 191 -6.43 13.66 -12.05
C ILE A 191 -7.73 13.54 -12.87
N ASN A 192 -8.79 13.05 -12.26
CA ASN A 192 -10.07 12.87 -12.92
C ASN A 192 -10.72 14.19 -13.32
N ASN A 193 -10.54 15.24 -12.50
CA ASN A 193 -11.00 16.59 -12.80
C ASN A 193 -10.07 17.36 -13.77
N ARG A 194 -8.96 16.76 -14.20
CA ARG A 194 -7.95 17.37 -15.06
C ARG A 194 -7.26 18.60 -14.44
N GLU A 195 -7.20 18.67 -13.12
CA GLU A 195 -6.55 19.76 -12.39
C GLU A 195 -5.03 19.60 -12.35
N ILE A 196 -4.55 18.36 -12.51
CA ILE A 196 -3.13 18.04 -12.62
C ILE A 196 -2.90 17.35 -13.97
N PRO A 197 -2.04 17.90 -14.86
CA PRO A 197 -1.54 17.13 -15.99
C PRO A 197 -0.81 15.91 -15.44
N CYS A 198 -1.13 14.75 -15.97
CA CYS A 198 -0.65 13.42 -15.58
C CYS A 198 0.66 13.44 -14.75
N LEU A 199 0.67 12.84 -13.57
CA LEU A 199 1.86 12.75 -12.67
C LEU A 199 3.15 12.32 -13.39
N GLN A 200 3.06 11.61 -14.52
CA GLN A 200 4.18 11.26 -15.38
C GLN A 200 4.85 12.50 -16.01
N THR A 201 4.10 13.55 -16.34
CA THR A 201 4.66 14.78 -16.92
C THR A 201 5.37 15.61 -15.84
N ALA A 202 4.87 15.62 -14.62
CA ALA A 202 5.52 16.30 -13.50
C ALA A 202 6.83 15.63 -13.07
N LEU A 203 6.93 14.30 -13.20
CA LEU A 203 8.16 13.55 -12.93
C LEU A 203 9.24 13.74 -13.99
N VAL A 204 8.86 13.92 -15.26
CA VAL A 204 9.81 14.17 -16.35
C VAL A 204 10.38 15.59 -16.28
N SER A 205 9.61 16.56 -15.82
CA SER A 205 10.08 17.95 -15.70
C SER A 205 11.06 18.19 -14.54
N SER A 206 11.07 17.32 -13.52
CA SER A 206 11.99 17.43 -12.38
C SER A 206 13.36 16.75 -12.61
N THR A 207 13.54 16.03 -13.72
CA THR A 207 14.79 15.32 -14.06
C THR A 207 15.68 16.06 -15.05
N GLN A 208 15.34 17.28 -15.48
CA GLN A 208 16.27 18.10 -16.23
C GLN A 208 17.34 18.68 -15.28
N PRO A 209 18.63 18.35 -15.47
CA PRO A 209 19.68 19.02 -14.73
C PRO A 209 19.64 20.51 -15.08
N GLN A 210 19.53 21.36 -14.07
CA GLN A 210 19.79 22.78 -14.24
C GLN A 210 21.28 22.92 -14.60
N ASN A 211 21.57 23.08 -15.89
CA ASN A 211 22.90 23.50 -16.32
C ASN A 211 23.14 24.93 -15.81
N LEU A 212 24.01 25.02 -14.83
CA LEU A 212 24.75 26.24 -14.50
C LEU A 212 26.11 26.21 -15.17
#